data_a0475928eef3ec23adc77838f989b839
#
_entry.id   a0475928eef3ec23adc77838f989b839
#
_cell.length_a   1.000
_cell.length_b   1.000
_cell.length_c   1.000
_cell.angle_alpha   90.00
_cell.angle_beta   90.00
_cell.angle_gamma   90.00
#
_symmetry.space_group_name_H-M   'P 1'
#
loop_
_entity.id
_entity.type
_entity.pdbx_description
1 polymer ?
#
loop_
_entity_poly.entity_id
_entity_poly.type
_entity_poly.pdbx_seq_one_letter_code
_entity_poly.pdbx_strand_id
1 'polypeptide(L)'
;MKHYQKYLFGQLDGQDVEAYRLENDLGYQLSVMTYGATILEYVTPDKHDQFANIVLGFDNFDAYVGNSPKYGASIGPVAGRIAGASFELNGQTYHLEANNGANCNHSGPTGWDSALFSVESVTDQEITLYTERADGIGGFPGNLKIWVTYSLTEVGELEISYRVETDQDTLVNPTNHSYFNLSGNFTQPINDHVFQINHQGLYPIHPDGVPLHTVDRESPIVQHLYQAMLLEDLFKDSDPQIRLVEGLDHPFALPEGHENAGFFYHQPSGRFLTFKSEAPALVVYSANFVDETVHLQGKPMVQHNGLALEFQTVPDAIHSDQAEKVILRAGQVFTSKTSYHAIAKK
;
A
#
# COMPACT_ATOMS: atom_id res chain seq x y z
N MET A 1 -19.78 -24.04 8.83
CA MET A 1 -20.37 -22.70 9.06
C MET A 1 -19.67 -21.75 8.12
N LYS A 2 -20.30 -20.65 7.71
CA LYS A 2 -19.57 -19.64 6.92
C LYS A 2 -18.59 -18.92 7.86
N HIS A 3 -17.31 -18.86 7.51
CA HIS A 3 -16.27 -18.16 8.26
C HIS A 3 -16.08 -16.72 7.75
N TYR A 4 -17.03 -16.17 6.99
CA TYR A 4 -17.06 -14.76 6.65
C TYR A 4 -18.37 -14.10 7.07
N GLN A 5 -18.27 -12.81 7.40
CA GLN A 5 -19.39 -11.94 7.71
C GLN A 5 -19.47 -10.82 6.68
N LYS A 6 -20.67 -10.48 6.24
CA LYS A 6 -20.97 -9.34 5.38
C LYS A 6 -21.80 -8.33 6.18
N TYR A 7 -21.45 -7.04 6.10
CA TYR A 7 -22.21 -5.97 6.73
C TYR A 7 -22.15 -4.68 5.91
N LEU A 8 -23.16 -3.82 6.09
CA LEU A 8 -23.19 -2.48 5.50
C LEU A 8 -22.20 -1.60 6.29
N PHE A 9 -21.22 -1.02 5.59
CA PHE A 9 -20.23 -0.12 6.21
C PHE A 9 -20.58 1.36 5.99
N GLY A 10 -21.26 1.69 4.87
CA GLY A 10 -21.70 3.03 4.54
C GLY A 10 -22.45 3.10 3.22
N GLN A 11 -22.68 4.31 2.72
CA GLN A 11 -23.29 4.54 1.41
C GLN A 11 -22.57 5.65 0.66
N LEU A 12 -22.30 5.45 -0.63
CA LEU A 12 -21.76 6.44 -1.56
C LEU A 12 -22.81 6.74 -2.62
N ASP A 13 -23.32 7.99 -2.68
CA ASP A 13 -24.31 8.44 -3.66
C ASP A 13 -25.55 7.51 -3.74
N GLY A 14 -25.97 7.00 -2.58
CA GLY A 14 -27.12 6.08 -2.48
C GLY A 14 -26.82 4.63 -2.85
N GLN A 15 -25.57 4.28 -3.14
CA GLN A 15 -25.11 2.92 -3.33
C GLN A 15 -24.48 2.37 -2.05
N ASP A 16 -24.81 1.12 -1.70
CA ASP A 16 -24.28 0.48 -0.51
C ASP A 16 -22.78 0.21 -0.65
N VAL A 17 -22.01 0.61 0.38
CA VAL A 17 -20.61 0.23 0.58
C VAL A 17 -20.61 -0.92 1.57
N GLU A 18 -20.32 -2.10 1.06
CA GLU A 18 -20.32 -3.33 1.84
C GLU A 18 -18.92 -3.62 2.38
N ALA A 19 -18.86 -4.20 3.58
CA ALA A 19 -17.64 -4.74 4.14
C ALA A 19 -17.78 -6.24 4.41
N TYR A 20 -16.66 -6.94 4.28
CA TYR A 20 -16.54 -8.37 4.45
C TYR A 20 -15.42 -8.66 5.43
N ARG A 21 -15.72 -9.46 6.46
CA ARG A 21 -14.73 -9.96 7.42
C ARG A 21 -14.54 -11.45 7.21
N LEU A 22 -13.34 -11.85 6.88
CA LEU A 22 -12.87 -13.24 6.87
C LEU A 22 -12.25 -13.55 8.22
N GLU A 23 -12.43 -14.78 8.72
CA GLU A 23 -11.83 -15.25 9.98
C GLU A 23 -11.38 -16.70 9.81
N ASN A 24 -10.14 -17.01 10.20
CA ASN A 24 -9.63 -18.37 10.17
C ASN A 24 -9.75 -19.06 11.55
N ASP A 25 -9.50 -20.38 11.58
CA ASP A 25 -9.61 -21.18 12.81
C ASP A 25 -8.61 -20.80 13.91
N LEU A 26 -7.57 -20.01 13.59
CA LEU A 26 -6.60 -19.48 14.55
C LEU A 26 -7.02 -18.13 15.13
N GLY A 27 -8.15 -17.55 14.71
CA GLY A 27 -8.66 -16.27 15.18
C GLY A 27 -8.08 -15.03 14.48
N TYR A 28 -7.28 -15.20 13.42
CA TYR A 28 -6.91 -14.08 12.56
C TYR A 28 -8.13 -13.58 11.81
N GLN A 29 -8.23 -12.26 11.65
CA GLN A 29 -9.33 -11.66 10.90
C GLN A 29 -8.80 -10.67 9.86
N LEU A 30 -9.46 -10.63 8.72
CA LEU A 30 -9.24 -9.66 7.65
C LEU A 30 -10.58 -9.02 7.28
N SER A 31 -10.68 -7.69 7.41
CA SER A 31 -11.85 -6.95 6.97
C SER A 31 -11.51 -6.08 5.77
N VAL A 32 -12.32 -6.16 4.72
CA VAL A 32 -12.18 -5.33 3.51
C VAL A 32 -13.51 -4.73 3.12
N MET A 33 -13.52 -3.54 2.50
CA MET A 33 -14.73 -2.93 1.97
C MET A 33 -14.68 -2.75 0.45
N THR A 34 -15.84 -2.62 -0.16
CA THR A 34 -15.99 -2.45 -1.61
C THR A 34 -15.55 -1.08 -2.13
N TYR A 35 -15.50 -0.03 -1.31
CA TYR A 35 -14.96 1.26 -1.72
C TYR A 35 -13.43 1.25 -1.69
N GLY A 36 -12.81 1.56 -2.83
CA GLY A 36 -11.35 1.53 -2.98
C GLY A 36 -10.71 0.15 -2.83
N ALA A 37 -11.52 -0.94 -2.80
CA ALA A 37 -11.06 -2.27 -2.40
C ALA A 37 -10.15 -2.16 -1.15
N THR A 38 -10.64 -1.51 -0.09
CA THR A 38 -9.85 -1.05 1.04
C THR A 38 -9.79 -2.11 2.13
N ILE A 39 -8.59 -2.38 2.65
CA ILE A 39 -8.40 -3.14 3.89
C ILE A 39 -8.77 -2.25 5.07
N LEU A 40 -9.71 -2.70 5.89
CA LEU A 40 -10.16 -2.03 7.11
C LEU A 40 -9.40 -2.52 8.33
N GLU A 41 -9.17 -3.84 8.39
CA GLU A 41 -8.55 -4.50 9.54
C GLU A 41 -7.73 -5.71 9.11
N TYR A 42 -6.60 -5.90 9.77
CA TYR A 42 -5.88 -7.17 9.85
C TYR A 42 -5.59 -7.45 11.31
N VAL A 43 -6.40 -8.34 11.91
CA VAL A 43 -6.37 -8.66 13.33
C VAL A 43 -5.46 -9.86 13.56
N THR A 44 -4.46 -9.68 14.45
CA THR A 44 -3.40 -10.66 14.70
C THR A 44 -3.11 -10.80 16.19
N PRO A 45 -2.66 -11.99 16.66
CA PRO A 45 -2.31 -12.20 18.06
C PRO A 45 -1.01 -11.50 18.44
N ASP A 46 -0.90 -11.13 19.72
CA ASP A 46 0.35 -10.76 20.36
C ASP A 46 0.98 -11.97 21.12
N LYS A 47 2.13 -11.75 21.79
CA LYS A 47 2.82 -12.79 22.58
C LYS A 47 2.03 -13.33 23.79
N HIS A 48 0.91 -12.68 24.16
CA HIS A 48 -0.02 -13.08 25.21
C HIS A 48 -1.33 -13.61 24.64
N ASP A 49 -1.35 -13.93 23.34
CA ASP A 49 -2.52 -14.40 22.59
C ASP A 49 -3.70 -13.38 22.63
N GLN A 50 -3.40 -12.07 22.79
CA GLN A 50 -4.37 -11.00 22.68
C GLN A 50 -4.42 -10.49 21.22
N PHE A 51 -5.61 -10.53 20.63
CA PHE A 51 -5.83 -10.11 19.26
C PHE A 51 -6.07 -8.61 19.18
N ALA A 52 -5.43 -7.95 18.19
CA ALA A 52 -5.66 -6.55 17.85
C ALA A 52 -5.48 -6.31 16.36
N ASN A 53 -6.20 -5.32 15.84
CA ASN A 53 -5.97 -4.81 14.49
C ASN A 53 -4.62 -4.09 14.42
N ILE A 54 -3.82 -4.39 13.39
CA ILE A 54 -2.50 -3.79 13.16
C ILE A 54 -2.44 -2.91 11.91
N VAL A 55 -3.58 -2.67 11.23
CA VAL A 55 -3.69 -1.80 10.05
C VAL A 55 -4.49 -0.55 10.40
N LEU A 56 -3.92 0.62 10.14
CA LEU A 56 -4.59 1.90 10.37
C LEU A 56 -5.84 2.02 9.49
N GLY A 57 -6.91 2.53 10.06
CA GLY A 57 -8.17 2.77 9.36
C GLY A 57 -9.12 3.62 10.21
N PHE A 58 -10.21 4.06 9.59
CA PHE A 58 -11.25 4.86 10.25
C PHE A 58 -12.40 3.98 10.74
N ASP A 59 -13.09 4.48 11.76
CA ASP A 59 -14.21 3.79 12.39
C ASP A 59 -15.53 3.89 11.59
N ASN A 60 -15.59 4.78 10.58
CA ASN A 60 -16.80 5.02 9.78
C ASN A 60 -16.46 5.34 8.32
N PHE A 61 -17.42 5.14 7.43
CA PHE A 61 -17.25 5.31 6.00
C PHE A 61 -16.98 6.76 5.59
N ASP A 62 -17.65 7.73 6.19
CA ASP A 62 -17.53 9.14 5.79
C ASP A 62 -16.08 9.64 5.89
N ALA A 63 -15.32 9.12 6.85
CA ALA A 63 -13.90 9.44 7.00
C ALA A 63 -13.01 8.83 5.88
N TYR A 64 -13.50 7.81 5.17
CA TYR A 64 -12.78 7.25 4.02
C TYR A 64 -13.03 8.04 2.74
N VAL A 65 -14.15 8.75 2.63
CA VAL A 65 -14.43 9.60 1.47
C VAL A 65 -13.48 10.80 1.48
N GLY A 66 -12.62 10.89 0.45
CA GLY A 66 -11.57 11.90 0.42
C GLY A 66 -10.39 11.63 1.35
N ASN A 67 -10.23 10.38 1.80
CA ASN A 67 -9.14 9.89 2.65
C ASN A 67 -7.76 10.29 2.09
N SER A 68 -7.18 11.38 2.63
CA SER A 68 -5.88 11.89 2.18
C SER A 68 -4.73 10.91 2.44
N PRO A 69 -4.63 10.25 3.61
CA PRO A 69 -3.61 9.23 3.86
C PRO A 69 -3.75 7.94 3.05
N LYS A 70 -4.90 7.69 2.39
CA LYS A 70 -5.17 6.47 1.61
C LYS A 70 -5.13 5.18 2.44
N TYR A 71 -5.51 5.24 3.72
CA TYR A 71 -5.47 4.08 4.62
C TYR A 71 -6.13 2.84 4.02
N GLY A 72 -5.33 1.76 3.84
CA GLY A 72 -5.76 0.45 3.39
C GLY A 72 -6.20 0.35 1.93
N ALA A 73 -6.24 1.46 1.19
CA ALA A 73 -6.80 1.50 -0.15
C ALA A 73 -5.93 0.77 -1.19
N SER A 74 -6.57 0.21 -2.21
CA SER A 74 -5.91 -0.22 -3.44
C SER A 74 -5.66 0.99 -4.33
N ILE A 75 -4.40 1.25 -4.64
CA ILE A 75 -3.95 2.38 -5.46
C ILE A 75 -3.71 1.90 -6.89
N GLY A 76 -4.27 2.62 -7.84
CA GLY A 76 -4.09 2.31 -9.27
C GLY A 76 -4.87 3.28 -10.17
N PRO A 77 -4.64 3.21 -11.50
CA PRO A 77 -3.78 2.25 -12.20
C PRO A 77 -2.28 2.40 -11.91
N VAL A 78 -1.79 3.57 -11.47
CA VAL A 78 -0.38 3.82 -11.15
C VAL A 78 -0.26 4.40 -9.75
N ALA A 79 0.48 3.69 -8.89
CA ALA A 79 0.84 4.15 -7.57
C ALA A 79 2.10 5.02 -7.60
N GLY A 80 2.21 5.91 -6.62
CA GLY A 80 3.29 6.88 -6.55
C GLY A 80 3.15 8.02 -7.56
N ARG A 81 4.21 8.79 -7.72
CA ARG A 81 4.21 9.99 -8.56
C ARG A 81 4.52 9.67 -10.01
N ILE A 82 3.91 10.44 -10.94
CA ILE A 82 4.33 10.61 -12.34
C ILE A 82 4.72 12.08 -12.50
N ALA A 83 5.98 12.33 -12.79
CA ALA A 83 6.57 13.66 -12.92
C ALA A 83 5.86 14.48 -14.01
N GLY A 84 5.61 15.77 -13.72
CA GLY A 84 4.98 16.68 -14.66
C GLY A 84 3.54 16.31 -15.05
N ALA A 85 2.90 15.37 -14.30
CA ALA A 85 1.55 14.89 -14.56
C ALA A 85 1.29 14.55 -16.04
N SER A 86 2.26 13.93 -16.71
CA SER A 86 2.16 13.53 -18.12
C SER A 86 3.13 12.40 -18.44
N PHE A 87 2.85 11.67 -19.50
CA PHE A 87 3.75 10.63 -20.02
C PHE A 87 3.57 10.47 -21.54
N GLU A 88 4.59 9.93 -22.19
CA GLU A 88 4.52 9.55 -23.60
C GLU A 88 4.33 8.03 -23.73
N LEU A 89 3.40 7.62 -24.57
CA LEU A 89 3.16 6.22 -24.90
C LEU A 89 2.80 6.11 -26.39
N ASN A 90 3.53 5.27 -27.13
CA ASN A 90 3.32 5.04 -28.57
C ASN A 90 3.34 6.34 -29.41
N GLY A 91 4.17 7.33 -29.03
CA GLY A 91 4.28 8.61 -29.72
C GLY A 91 3.15 9.60 -29.45
N GLN A 92 2.31 9.33 -28.48
CA GLN A 92 1.27 10.23 -28.01
C GLN A 92 1.57 10.65 -26.56
N THR A 93 1.39 11.95 -26.26
CA THR A 93 1.48 12.49 -24.91
C THR A 93 0.12 12.42 -24.24
N TYR A 94 0.08 11.84 -23.05
CA TYR A 94 -1.08 11.79 -22.18
C TYR A 94 -0.88 12.74 -21.00
N HIS A 95 -1.94 13.49 -20.66
CA HIS A 95 -1.94 14.44 -19.56
C HIS A 95 -2.83 13.92 -18.43
N LEU A 96 -2.29 13.95 -17.22
CA LEU A 96 -2.95 13.54 -15.99
C LEU A 96 -3.35 14.77 -15.17
N GLU A 97 -4.14 14.57 -14.14
CA GLU A 97 -4.42 15.63 -13.18
C GLU A 97 -3.24 15.81 -12.20
N ALA A 98 -2.72 17.04 -12.13
CA ALA A 98 -1.68 17.39 -11.16
C ALA A 98 -2.32 17.61 -9.79
N ASN A 99 -2.22 16.62 -8.91
CA ASN A 99 -2.77 16.64 -7.56
C ASN A 99 -1.71 16.72 -6.45
N ASN A 100 -0.42 16.74 -6.82
CA ASN A 100 0.70 16.85 -5.90
C ASN A 100 1.78 17.79 -6.48
N GLY A 101 1.58 19.10 -6.30
CA GLY A 101 2.40 20.10 -6.98
C GLY A 101 2.23 20.03 -8.48
N ALA A 102 3.34 19.84 -9.22
CA ALA A 102 3.32 19.65 -10.69
C ALA A 102 3.10 18.18 -11.08
N ASN A 103 3.08 17.25 -10.13
CA ASN A 103 3.06 15.82 -10.39
C ASN A 103 1.67 15.22 -10.21
N CYS A 104 1.40 14.09 -10.87
CA CYS A 104 0.27 13.24 -10.55
C CYS A 104 0.71 12.20 -9.53
N ASN A 105 0.04 12.13 -8.38
CA ASN A 105 0.28 11.13 -7.35
C ASN A 105 -0.91 10.19 -7.24
N HIS A 106 -0.65 8.88 -7.15
CA HIS A 106 -1.65 7.83 -6.97
C HIS A 106 -2.82 7.89 -7.97
N SER A 107 -2.51 8.22 -9.24
CA SER A 107 -3.49 8.34 -10.33
C SER A 107 -4.53 9.45 -10.16
N GLY A 108 -4.29 10.41 -9.26
CA GLY A 108 -5.18 11.56 -9.05
C GLY A 108 -6.51 11.20 -8.37
N PRO A 109 -7.49 12.11 -8.39
CA PRO A 109 -8.74 11.97 -7.65
C PRO A 109 -9.67 10.88 -8.17
N THR A 110 -9.42 10.39 -9.38
CA THR A 110 -10.19 9.31 -9.99
C THR A 110 -9.47 7.97 -9.94
N GLY A 111 -8.51 7.80 -9.02
CA GLY A 111 -7.81 6.54 -8.75
C GLY A 111 -8.73 5.41 -8.27
N TRP A 112 -8.20 4.20 -8.18
CA TRP A 112 -8.97 3.04 -7.72
C TRP A 112 -9.44 3.17 -6.27
N ASP A 113 -8.71 3.91 -5.45
CA ASP A 113 -9.03 4.24 -4.06
C ASP A 113 -10.36 5.00 -3.87
N SER A 114 -10.85 5.65 -4.94
CA SER A 114 -12.16 6.32 -4.97
C SER A 114 -13.25 5.55 -5.73
N ALA A 115 -12.93 4.37 -6.26
CA ALA A 115 -13.87 3.56 -7.03
C ALA A 115 -14.71 2.64 -6.12
N LEU A 116 -15.97 2.42 -6.49
CA LEU A 116 -16.79 1.38 -5.89
C LEU A 116 -16.59 0.07 -6.68
N PHE A 117 -16.16 -0.96 -5.98
CA PHE A 117 -15.99 -2.31 -6.52
C PHE A 117 -17.23 -3.15 -6.25
N SER A 118 -17.56 -4.05 -7.17
CA SER A 118 -18.51 -5.13 -6.93
C SER A 118 -17.80 -6.36 -6.39
N VAL A 119 -18.52 -7.23 -5.70
CA VAL A 119 -18.00 -8.52 -5.27
C VAL A 119 -18.18 -9.53 -6.39
N GLU A 120 -17.06 -9.99 -6.95
CA GLU A 120 -17.04 -11.06 -7.96
C GLU A 120 -17.24 -12.43 -7.31
N SER A 121 -16.53 -12.69 -6.21
CA SER A 121 -16.66 -13.92 -5.43
C SER A 121 -16.25 -13.72 -3.98
N VAL A 122 -16.81 -14.55 -3.08
CA VAL A 122 -16.40 -14.62 -1.68
C VAL A 122 -16.49 -16.06 -1.19
N THR A 123 -15.44 -16.50 -0.50
CA THR A 123 -15.36 -17.79 0.21
C THR A 123 -15.02 -17.55 1.68
N ASP A 124 -14.82 -18.59 2.45
CA ASP A 124 -14.41 -18.48 3.86
C ASP A 124 -12.97 -17.94 4.02
N GLN A 125 -12.13 -18.00 2.97
CA GLN A 125 -10.72 -17.60 3.01
C GLN A 125 -10.35 -16.48 2.05
N GLU A 126 -11.25 -16.13 1.12
CA GLU A 126 -10.91 -15.24 0.02
C GLU A 126 -12.10 -14.38 -0.40
N ILE A 127 -11.83 -13.15 -0.80
CA ILE A 127 -12.76 -12.27 -1.49
C ILE A 127 -12.09 -11.66 -2.72
N THR A 128 -12.77 -11.73 -3.87
CA THR A 128 -12.38 -11.04 -5.10
C THR A 128 -13.35 -9.90 -5.37
N LEU A 129 -12.79 -8.70 -5.46
CA LEU A 129 -13.48 -7.46 -5.80
C LEU A 129 -13.16 -7.08 -7.24
N TYR A 130 -14.17 -6.59 -7.97
CA TYR A 130 -14.08 -6.25 -9.38
C TYR A 130 -14.61 -4.85 -9.66
N THR A 131 -13.94 -4.13 -10.55
CA THR A 131 -14.43 -2.88 -11.14
C THR A 131 -13.92 -2.70 -12.56
N GLU A 132 -14.55 -1.80 -13.31
CA GLU A 132 -14.12 -1.37 -14.64
C GLU A 132 -13.79 0.12 -14.62
N ARG A 133 -12.87 0.52 -15.50
CA ARG A 133 -12.51 1.91 -15.70
C ARG A 133 -12.50 2.20 -17.19
N ALA A 134 -13.29 3.17 -17.63
CA ALA A 134 -13.39 3.54 -19.02
C ALA A 134 -12.12 4.25 -19.52
N ASP A 135 -11.86 4.13 -20.83
CA ASP A 135 -10.82 4.86 -21.53
C ASP A 135 -10.82 6.36 -21.22
N GLY A 136 -9.64 6.93 -20.99
CA GLY A 136 -9.43 8.35 -20.72
C GLY A 136 -9.74 8.81 -19.29
N ILE A 137 -10.31 7.98 -18.44
CA ILE A 137 -10.52 8.37 -17.02
C ILE A 137 -9.19 8.70 -16.36
N GLY A 138 -9.07 9.89 -15.74
CA GLY A 138 -7.84 10.41 -15.13
C GLY A 138 -6.70 10.63 -16.10
N GLY A 139 -6.94 10.61 -17.42
CA GLY A 139 -5.94 10.77 -18.46
C GLY A 139 -5.24 9.49 -18.91
N PHE A 140 -5.58 8.34 -18.33
CA PHE A 140 -5.00 7.05 -18.74
C PHE A 140 -5.78 6.42 -19.89
N PRO A 141 -5.09 5.93 -20.96
CA PRO A 141 -5.76 5.29 -22.08
C PRO A 141 -6.25 3.87 -21.76
N GLY A 142 -7.23 3.41 -22.52
CA GLY A 142 -7.76 2.05 -22.51
C GLY A 142 -8.84 1.80 -21.47
N ASN A 143 -9.75 0.87 -21.81
CA ASN A 143 -10.70 0.34 -20.85
C ASN A 143 -10.03 -0.72 -19.99
N LEU A 144 -10.05 -0.54 -18.68
CA LEU A 144 -9.46 -1.48 -17.72
C LEU A 144 -10.54 -2.36 -17.07
N LYS A 145 -10.25 -3.65 -16.95
CA LYS A 145 -10.94 -4.58 -16.05
C LYS A 145 -9.98 -4.91 -14.90
N ILE A 146 -10.45 -4.74 -13.67
CA ILE A 146 -9.60 -4.73 -12.48
C ILE A 146 -10.18 -5.70 -11.46
N TRP A 147 -9.40 -6.67 -11.06
CA TRP A 147 -9.70 -7.59 -9.95
C TRP A 147 -8.68 -7.38 -8.85
N VAL A 148 -9.19 -7.25 -7.62
CA VAL A 148 -8.38 -7.24 -6.39
C VAL A 148 -8.85 -8.39 -5.54
N THR A 149 -7.95 -9.34 -5.26
CA THR A 149 -8.25 -10.51 -4.45
C THR A 149 -7.49 -10.43 -3.13
N TYR A 150 -8.23 -10.59 -2.04
CA TYR A 150 -7.69 -10.67 -0.69
C TYR A 150 -7.92 -12.07 -0.14
N SER A 151 -6.86 -12.70 0.36
CA SER A 151 -6.95 -14.02 1.00
C SER A 151 -6.40 -13.97 2.41
N LEU A 152 -7.06 -14.67 3.32
CA LEU A 152 -6.58 -14.95 4.68
C LEU A 152 -6.33 -16.45 4.78
N THR A 153 -5.05 -16.83 4.82
CA THR A 153 -4.68 -18.26 4.84
C THR A 153 -4.97 -18.92 6.18
N GLU A 154 -4.92 -20.25 6.23
CA GLU A 154 -5.09 -21.03 7.46
C GLU A 154 -4.05 -20.67 8.54
N VAL A 155 -2.86 -20.23 8.14
CA VAL A 155 -1.79 -19.81 9.07
C VAL A 155 -1.85 -18.33 9.43
N GLY A 156 -2.84 -17.58 8.90
CA GLY A 156 -3.04 -16.16 9.19
C GLY A 156 -2.28 -15.22 8.26
N GLU A 157 -1.67 -15.69 7.17
CA GLU A 157 -1.04 -14.83 6.18
C GLU A 157 -2.11 -14.06 5.37
N LEU A 158 -1.95 -12.75 5.25
CA LEU A 158 -2.72 -11.90 4.36
C LEU A 158 -2.06 -11.89 2.98
N GLU A 159 -2.79 -12.29 1.95
CA GLU A 159 -2.34 -12.19 0.56
C GLU A 159 -3.18 -11.18 -0.21
N ILE A 160 -2.54 -10.37 -1.04
CA ILE A 160 -3.17 -9.37 -1.91
C ILE A 160 -2.72 -9.67 -3.34
N SER A 161 -3.68 -9.89 -4.23
CA SER A 161 -3.40 -10.12 -5.65
C SER A 161 -4.15 -9.13 -6.51
N TYR A 162 -3.45 -8.60 -7.52
CA TYR A 162 -4.04 -7.78 -8.57
C TYR A 162 -4.05 -8.54 -9.88
N ARG A 163 -5.13 -8.40 -10.63
CA ARG A 163 -5.24 -8.81 -12.03
C ARG A 163 -5.87 -7.66 -12.81
N VAL A 164 -5.22 -7.25 -13.92
CA VAL A 164 -5.70 -6.15 -14.76
C VAL A 164 -5.63 -6.55 -16.21
N GLU A 165 -6.69 -6.25 -16.95
CA GLU A 165 -6.77 -6.40 -18.41
C GLU A 165 -7.07 -5.05 -19.04
N THR A 166 -6.63 -4.88 -20.28
CA THR A 166 -6.86 -3.66 -21.08
C THR A 166 -7.09 -3.99 -22.56
N ASP A 167 -7.87 -3.14 -23.23
CA ASP A 167 -8.07 -3.20 -24.67
C ASP A 167 -7.12 -2.26 -25.46
N GLN A 168 -6.34 -1.42 -24.76
CA GLN A 168 -5.37 -0.50 -25.34
C GLN A 168 -4.12 -0.45 -24.45
N ASP A 169 -2.95 -0.17 -25.05
CA ASP A 169 -1.71 0.05 -24.28
C ASP A 169 -1.91 1.16 -23.25
N THR A 170 -1.53 0.90 -22.00
CA THR A 170 -1.71 1.83 -20.88
C THR A 170 -0.66 1.60 -19.79
N LEU A 171 -0.69 2.40 -18.73
CA LEU A 171 0.18 2.22 -17.57
C LEU A 171 -0.56 1.45 -16.46
N VAL A 172 0.13 0.47 -15.87
CA VAL A 172 -0.36 -0.29 -14.71
C VAL A 172 0.79 -0.54 -13.73
N ASN A 173 0.67 0.00 -12.54
CA ASN A 173 1.62 -0.16 -11.43
C ASN A 173 0.89 -0.01 -10.09
N PRO A 174 0.01 -0.95 -9.72
CA PRO A 174 -0.80 -0.84 -8.52
C PRO A 174 -0.04 -1.23 -7.26
N THR A 175 -0.57 -0.76 -6.12
CA THR A 175 -0.15 -1.19 -4.79
C THR A 175 -1.31 -1.16 -3.80
N ASN A 176 -1.12 -1.70 -2.59
CA ASN A 176 -2.02 -1.49 -1.47
C ASN A 176 -1.36 -0.55 -0.46
N HIS A 177 -2.09 0.47 0.00
CA HIS A 177 -1.58 1.53 0.86
C HIS A 177 -1.95 1.31 2.35
N SER A 178 -1.81 0.07 2.82
CA SER A 178 -2.00 -0.24 4.24
C SER A 178 -0.83 0.25 5.08
N TYR A 179 -1.16 0.93 6.18
CA TYR A 179 -0.18 1.36 7.18
C TYR A 179 -0.23 0.41 8.37
N PHE A 180 0.91 -0.13 8.74
CA PHE A 180 1.04 -1.07 9.85
C PHE A 180 1.52 -0.39 11.13
N ASN A 181 0.84 -0.69 12.25
CA ASN A 181 1.32 -0.39 13.60
C ASN A 181 1.12 -1.65 14.46
N LEU A 182 2.20 -2.36 14.72
CA LEU A 182 2.15 -3.67 15.37
C LEU A 182 1.85 -3.60 16.88
N SER A 183 1.80 -2.39 17.46
CA SER A 183 1.32 -2.22 18.83
C SER A 183 -0.19 -2.49 18.93
N GLY A 184 -0.96 -2.30 17.85
CA GLY A 184 -2.42 -2.29 17.86
C GLY A 184 -3.01 -1.02 18.46
N ASN A 185 -2.18 -0.01 18.75
CA ASN A 185 -2.59 1.29 19.28
C ASN A 185 -2.19 2.41 18.32
N PHE A 186 -3.11 2.87 17.48
CA PHE A 186 -2.86 3.85 16.42
C PHE A 186 -2.69 5.30 16.94
N THR A 187 -2.85 5.50 18.23
CA THR A 187 -2.64 6.80 18.89
C THR A 187 -1.20 6.98 19.39
N GLN A 188 -0.33 6.00 19.14
CA GLN A 188 1.09 6.02 19.48
C GLN A 188 1.94 5.93 18.22
N PRO A 189 3.10 6.61 18.17
CA PRO A 189 4.02 6.47 17.05
C PRO A 189 4.70 5.08 17.07
N ILE A 190 5.23 4.69 15.91
CA ILE A 190 5.95 3.43 15.72
C ILE A 190 7.44 3.51 16.09
N ASN A 191 7.85 4.47 16.89
CA ASN A 191 9.24 4.75 17.24
C ASN A 191 9.96 3.54 17.87
N ASP A 192 9.24 2.73 18.63
CA ASP A 192 9.75 1.54 19.33
C ASP A 192 9.69 0.25 18.49
N HIS A 193 9.38 0.37 17.20
CA HIS A 193 9.42 -0.75 16.27
C HIS A 193 10.79 -0.88 15.61
N VAL A 194 11.17 -2.12 15.31
CA VAL A 194 12.38 -2.46 14.55
C VAL A 194 12.00 -2.78 13.11
N PHE A 195 12.71 -2.21 12.16
CA PHE A 195 12.46 -2.38 10.75
C PHE A 195 13.70 -2.86 10.00
N GLN A 196 13.51 -3.76 9.05
CA GLN A 196 14.57 -4.31 8.21
C GLN A 196 14.03 -4.58 6.81
N ILE A 197 14.83 -4.27 5.78
CA ILE A 197 14.51 -4.55 4.38
C ILE A 197 15.68 -5.33 3.75
N ASN A 198 15.37 -6.42 3.03
CA ASN A 198 16.31 -7.11 2.14
C ASN A 198 16.32 -6.41 0.78
N HIS A 199 17.14 -5.37 0.63
CA HIS A 199 17.16 -4.51 -0.55
C HIS A 199 18.51 -4.47 -1.24
N GLN A 200 18.53 -3.94 -2.48
CA GLN A 200 19.76 -3.70 -3.27
C GLN A 200 20.16 -2.22 -3.29
N GLY A 201 19.46 -1.38 -2.52
CA GLY A 201 19.69 0.04 -2.39
C GLY A 201 18.41 0.86 -2.37
N LEU A 202 18.59 2.14 -2.14
CA LEU A 202 17.55 3.16 -2.04
C LEU A 202 17.49 3.94 -3.35
N TYR A 203 16.30 4.30 -3.83
CA TYR A 203 16.16 5.38 -4.80
C TYR A 203 16.00 6.71 -4.04
N PRO A 204 17.00 7.59 -4.06
CA PRO A 204 16.84 8.92 -3.46
C PRO A 204 15.71 9.69 -4.15
N ILE A 205 15.09 10.61 -3.43
CA ILE A 205 13.99 11.41 -3.96
C ILE A 205 14.38 12.88 -4.08
N HIS A 206 13.76 13.58 -5.03
CA HIS A 206 13.74 15.03 -5.11
C HIS A 206 12.86 15.64 -4.01
N PRO A 207 12.97 16.95 -3.72
CA PRO A 207 12.12 17.64 -2.75
C PRO A 207 10.61 17.57 -3.04
N ASP A 208 10.22 17.31 -4.29
CA ASP A 208 8.83 17.10 -4.70
C ASP A 208 8.39 15.63 -4.61
N GLY A 209 9.27 14.75 -4.09
CA GLY A 209 9.00 13.34 -3.85
C GLY A 209 9.13 12.43 -5.07
N VAL A 210 9.52 12.95 -6.23
CA VAL A 210 9.81 12.11 -7.41
C VAL A 210 11.14 11.39 -7.20
N PRO A 211 11.22 10.05 -7.37
CA PRO A 211 12.48 9.32 -7.22
C PRO A 211 13.51 9.71 -8.29
N LEU A 212 14.77 9.72 -7.89
CA LEU A 212 15.88 9.63 -8.84
C LEU A 212 15.91 8.22 -9.44
N HIS A 213 16.21 8.11 -10.74
CA HIS A 213 16.24 6.80 -11.41
C HIS A 213 17.56 6.03 -11.20
N THR A 214 18.36 6.45 -10.21
CA THR A 214 19.62 5.82 -9.83
C THR A 214 19.56 5.29 -8.40
N VAL A 215 20.00 4.05 -8.21
CA VAL A 215 20.00 3.41 -6.89
C VAL A 215 21.24 3.79 -6.10
N ASP A 216 21.06 4.39 -4.95
CA ASP A 216 22.11 4.56 -3.94
C ASP A 216 22.30 3.26 -3.14
N ARG A 217 23.53 2.76 -3.10
CA ARG A 217 23.92 1.53 -2.36
C ARG A 217 24.88 1.80 -1.22
N GLU A 218 25.32 3.04 -1.06
CA GLU A 218 26.47 3.39 -0.23
C GLU A 218 26.12 4.23 0.99
N SER A 219 24.98 4.93 0.99
CA SER A 219 24.59 5.76 2.13
C SER A 219 24.46 4.95 3.42
N PRO A 220 24.79 5.53 4.59
CA PRO A 220 24.69 4.84 5.87
C PRO A 220 23.30 4.27 6.14
N ILE A 221 22.22 4.98 5.77
CA ILE A 221 20.85 4.54 5.99
C ILE A 221 20.53 3.26 5.24
N VAL A 222 21.09 3.07 4.03
CA VAL A 222 20.97 1.84 3.25
C VAL A 222 21.52 0.65 4.03
N GLN A 223 22.72 0.81 4.62
CA GLN A 223 23.36 -0.26 5.40
C GLN A 223 22.61 -0.54 6.71
N HIS A 224 22.12 0.50 7.38
CA HIS A 224 21.39 0.37 8.63
C HIS A 224 20.07 -0.39 8.43
N LEU A 225 19.29 -0.06 7.40
CA LEU A 225 18.02 -0.74 7.10
C LEU A 225 18.19 -2.19 6.64
N TYR A 226 19.34 -2.52 6.03
CA TYR A 226 19.67 -3.90 5.71
C TYR A 226 19.96 -4.75 6.96
N GLN A 227 20.56 -4.16 8.00
CA GLN A 227 20.92 -4.82 9.25
C GLN A 227 19.81 -4.88 10.31
N ALA A 228 18.73 -4.21 10.13
CA ALA A 228 17.68 -3.89 11.08
C ALA A 228 17.98 -2.65 11.95
N MET A 229 16.98 -1.78 12.04
CA MET A 229 17.11 -0.50 12.75
C MET A 229 15.87 -0.23 13.60
N LEU A 230 16.07 0.34 14.80
CA LEU A 230 14.99 0.91 15.59
C LEU A 230 14.50 2.20 14.89
N LEU A 231 13.20 2.34 14.68
CA LEU A 231 12.68 3.50 13.95
C LEU A 231 12.91 4.83 14.68
N GLU A 232 12.97 4.82 16.02
CA GLU A 232 13.37 6.02 16.78
C GLU A 232 14.75 6.54 16.36
N ASP A 233 15.71 5.64 16.12
CA ASP A 233 17.06 6.00 15.68
C ASP A 233 17.06 6.47 14.23
N LEU A 234 16.27 5.83 13.36
CA LEU A 234 16.07 6.25 11.98
C LEU A 234 15.52 7.68 11.90
N PHE A 235 14.47 8.00 12.67
CA PHE A 235 13.86 9.33 12.64
C PHE A 235 14.78 10.44 13.16
N LYS A 236 15.82 10.07 13.92
CA LYS A 236 16.86 10.98 14.39
C LYS A 236 18.10 11.03 13.49
N ASP A 237 18.17 10.16 12.47
CA ASP A 237 19.33 10.09 11.58
C ASP A 237 19.56 11.42 10.86
N SER A 238 20.82 11.74 10.61
CA SER A 238 21.25 12.98 9.93
C SER A 238 21.33 12.84 8.41
N ASP A 239 21.01 11.66 7.86
CA ASP A 239 21.00 11.42 6.43
C ASP A 239 20.12 12.46 5.72
N PRO A 240 20.60 13.10 4.64
CA PRO A 240 19.86 14.14 3.94
C PRO A 240 18.49 13.66 3.41
N GLN A 241 18.35 12.39 3.01
CA GLN A 241 17.11 11.85 2.52
C GLN A 241 16.09 11.67 3.66
N ILE A 242 16.53 11.23 4.84
CA ILE A 242 15.68 11.14 6.02
C ILE A 242 15.22 12.53 6.48
N ARG A 243 16.11 13.52 6.47
CA ARG A 243 15.78 14.90 6.85
C ARG A 243 14.86 15.59 5.88
N LEU A 244 14.94 15.22 4.59
CA LEU A 244 14.11 15.82 3.54
C LEU A 244 12.60 15.61 3.79
N VAL A 245 12.23 14.45 4.31
CA VAL A 245 10.83 14.05 4.52
C VAL A 245 10.52 13.72 5.99
N GLU A 246 11.46 13.99 6.91
CA GLU A 246 11.33 13.70 8.35
C GLU A 246 11.05 12.23 8.66
N GLY A 247 11.64 11.30 7.88
CA GLY A 247 11.43 9.86 8.01
C GLY A 247 11.68 9.12 6.71
N LEU A 248 10.87 8.11 6.41
CA LEU A 248 10.88 7.40 5.13
C LEU A 248 9.73 7.85 4.23
N ASP A 249 10.01 8.09 2.97
CA ASP A 249 9.07 8.18 1.83
C ASP A 249 9.85 7.76 0.57
N HIS A 250 10.45 6.55 0.63
CA HIS A 250 11.49 6.15 -0.31
C HIS A 250 11.22 4.80 -0.93
N PRO A 251 11.47 4.65 -2.25
CA PRO A 251 11.51 3.34 -2.90
C PRO A 251 12.85 2.64 -2.61
N PHE A 252 12.78 1.34 -2.33
CA PHE A 252 13.93 0.44 -2.20
C PHE A 252 13.89 -0.59 -3.33
N ALA A 253 15.01 -0.73 -4.05
CA ALA A 253 15.14 -1.78 -5.05
C ALA A 253 15.21 -3.14 -4.36
N LEU A 254 14.40 -4.09 -4.79
CA LEU A 254 14.38 -5.44 -4.26
C LEU A 254 15.15 -6.40 -5.17
N PRO A 255 15.79 -7.47 -4.61
CA PRO A 255 16.41 -8.52 -5.42
C PRO A 255 15.33 -9.31 -6.18
N GLU A 256 15.66 -9.81 -7.36
CA GLU A 256 14.76 -10.71 -8.12
C GLU A 256 14.55 -12.03 -7.36
N GLY A 257 13.32 -12.56 -7.39
CA GLY A 257 12.97 -13.86 -6.84
C GLY A 257 13.04 -13.95 -5.31
N HIS A 258 12.96 -12.84 -4.60
CA HIS A 258 13.04 -12.84 -3.15
C HIS A 258 11.76 -13.40 -2.51
N GLU A 259 11.94 -14.42 -1.67
CA GLU A 259 10.86 -15.00 -0.85
C GLU A 259 10.61 -14.22 0.44
N ASN A 260 11.51 -13.28 0.80
CA ASN A 260 11.41 -12.45 2.00
C ASN A 260 12.01 -11.07 1.70
N ALA A 261 11.16 -10.04 1.69
CA ALA A 261 11.59 -8.66 1.46
C ALA A 261 12.00 -7.93 2.75
N GLY A 262 11.75 -8.52 3.93
CA GLY A 262 12.14 -7.94 5.21
C GLY A 262 11.18 -8.26 6.34
N PHE A 263 11.31 -7.51 7.43
CA PHE A 263 10.41 -7.63 8.57
C PHE A 263 10.18 -6.30 9.29
N PHE A 264 9.06 -6.25 10.02
CA PHE A 264 8.68 -5.20 10.94
C PHE A 264 8.34 -5.83 12.28
N TYR A 265 8.88 -5.33 13.39
CA TYR A 265 8.79 -6.00 14.68
C TYR A 265 8.53 -5.00 15.81
N HIS A 266 7.57 -5.32 16.68
CA HIS A 266 7.28 -4.58 17.90
C HIS A 266 7.52 -5.46 19.12
N GLN A 267 8.65 -5.25 19.79
CA GLN A 267 9.07 -6.08 20.94
C GLN A 267 8.05 -6.12 22.09
N PRO A 268 7.41 -5.00 22.49
CA PRO A 268 6.45 -5.03 23.58
C PRO A 268 5.25 -5.95 23.34
N SER A 269 4.68 -5.98 22.12
CA SER A 269 3.61 -6.92 21.78
C SER A 269 4.11 -8.30 21.34
N GLY A 270 5.37 -8.40 20.93
CA GLY A 270 5.92 -9.60 20.29
C GLY A 270 5.45 -9.81 18.84
N ARG A 271 4.63 -8.91 18.26
CA ARG A 271 4.19 -9.03 16.87
C ARG A 271 5.36 -8.82 15.91
N PHE A 272 5.52 -9.78 15.01
CA PHE A 272 6.58 -9.82 14.01
C PHE A 272 5.94 -10.04 12.65
N LEU A 273 5.97 -9.01 11.80
CA LEU A 273 5.42 -9.02 10.46
C LEU A 273 6.53 -9.27 9.45
N THR A 274 6.43 -10.33 8.68
CA THR A 274 7.23 -10.55 7.47
C THR A 274 6.41 -10.19 6.24
N PHE A 275 7.08 -9.83 5.16
CA PHE A 275 6.43 -9.48 3.92
C PHE A 275 7.25 -9.94 2.72
N LYS A 276 6.56 -10.28 1.64
CA LYS A 276 7.13 -10.70 0.35
C LYS A 276 6.26 -10.24 -0.80
N SER A 277 6.86 -10.06 -1.97
CA SER A 277 6.16 -9.68 -3.20
C SER A 277 6.97 -10.05 -4.42
N GLU A 278 6.32 -10.16 -5.56
CA GLU A 278 6.96 -10.29 -6.87
C GLU A 278 7.40 -8.92 -7.44
N ALA A 279 7.01 -7.83 -6.81
CA ALA A 279 7.33 -6.47 -7.25
C ALA A 279 8.83 -6.16 -7.12
N PRO A 280 9.41 -5.40 -8.08
CA PRO A 280 10.85 -5.11 -8.09
C PRO A 280 11.28 -4.04 -7.09
N ALA A 281 10.33 -3.34 -6.46
CA ALA A 281 10.62 -2.33 -5.45
C ALA A 281 9.57 -2.34 -4.31
N LEU A 282 9.98 -1.78 -3.18
CA LEU A 282 9.14 -1.49 -2.02
C LEU A 282 9.25 0.00 -1.71
N VAL A 283 8.17 0.75 -1.82
CA VAL A 283 8.08 2.11 -1.27
C VAL A 283 7.71 2.00 0.20
N VAL A 284 8.49 2.66 1.05
CA VAL A 284 8.26 2.71 2.49
C VAL A 284 7.94 4.13 2.89
N TYR A 285 6.76 4.33 3.49
CA TYR A 285 6.35 5.63 4.01
C TYR A 285 5.99 5.54 5.50
N SER A 286 6.61 6.38 6.31
CA SER A 286 6.51 6.32 7.78
C SER A 286 5.53 7.34 8.37
N ALA A 287 4.47 7.71 7.66
CA ALA A 287 3.43 8.66 8.12
C ALA A 287 4.03 9.96 8.69
N ASN A 288 4.89 10.60 7.88
CA ASN A 288 5.74 11.70 8.31
C ASN A 288 4.96 13.02 8.54
N PHE A 289 3.85 13.21 7.84
CA PHE A 289 3.09 14.45 7.88
C PHE A 289 1.77 14.24 8.64
N VAL A 290 1.55 15.10 9.65
CA VAL A 290 0.34 15.07 10.46
C VAL A 290 -0.76 15.86 9.77
N ASP A 291 -1.94 15.27 9.63
CA ASP A 291 -3.17 15.94 9.33
C ASP A 291 -4.03 15.97 10.61
N GLU A 292 -4.12 17.14 11.24
CA GLU A 292 -4.84 17.31 12.51
C GLU A 292 -6.36 17.06 12.38
N THR A 293 -6.88 17.04 11.16
CA THR A 293 -8.29 16.71 10.89
C THR A 293 -8.55 15.19 10.91
N VAL A 294 -7.49 14.39 10.75
CA VAL A 294 -7.56 12.94 10.78
C VAL A 294 -7.58 12.43 12.22
N HIS A 295 -8.58 11.62 12.55
CA HIS A 295 -8.74 10.99 13.85
C HIS A 295 -8.74 9.46 13.71
N LEU A 296 -7.95 8.78 14.53
CA LEU A 296 -7.84 7.33 14.61
C LEU A 296 -8.14 6.89 16.04
N GLN A 297 -9.03 5.92 16.21
CA GLN A 297 -9.47 5.46 17.54
C GLN A 297 -9.91 6.63 18.45
N GLY A 298 -10.60 7.62 17.86
CA GLY A 298 -11.14 8.79 18.57
C GLY A 298 -10.10 9.84 18.99
N LYS A 299 -8.85 9.76 18.53
CA LYS A 299 -7.79 10.73 18.83
C LYS A 299 -7.17 11.30 17.57
N PRO A 300 -6.65 12.55 17.58
CA PRO A 300 -5.93 13.13 16.45
C PRO A 300 -4.76 12.23 16.01
N MET A 301 -4.50 12.22 14.71
CA MET A 301 -3.34 11.56 14.13
C MET A 301 -2.06 12.10 14.76
N VAL A 302 -1.10 11.22 15.03
CA VAL A 302 0.25 11.59 15.45
C VAL A 302 1.25 11.27 14.35
N GLN A 303 2.34 12.02 14.30
CA GLN A 303 3.45 11.73 13.36
C GLN A 303 3.99 10.33 13.62
N HIS A 304 4.32 9.63 12.54
CA HIS A 304 4.85 8.26 12.58
C HIS A 304 3.93 7.25 13.28
N ASN A 305 2.63 7.37 13.09
CA ASN A 305 1.68 6.43 13.71
C ASN A 305 1.54 5.09 12.96
N GLY A 306 2.16 4.95 11.80
CA GLY A 306 2.15 3.72 11.00
C GLY A 306 3.22 3.70 9.92
N LEU A 307 3.51 2.52 9.41
CA LEU A 307 4.45 2.28 8.31
C LEU A 307 3.70 1.70 7.11
N ALA A 308 3.63 2.43 6.01
CA ALA A 308 3.13 1.91 4.74
C ALA A 308 4.23 1.13 4.02
N LEU A 309 3.86 -0.02 3.47
CA LEU A 309 4.72 -0.95 2.76
C LEU A 309 4.10 -1.22 1.38
N GLU A 310 4.50 -0.43 0.39
CA GLU A 310 3.88 -0.40 -0.92
C GLU A 310 4.74 -1.12 -1.96
N PHE A 311 4.39 -2.36 -2.27
CA PHE A 311 5.08 -3.16 -3.28
C PHE A 311 4.61 -2.78 -4.67
N GLN A 312 5.55 -2.34 -5.53
CA GLN A 312 5.29 -1.84 -6.88
C GLN A 312 6.60 -1.77 -7.70
N THR A 313 6.53 -1.40 -8.96
CA THR A 313 7.70 -0.86 -9.68
C THR A 313 8.00 0.54 -9.14
N VAL A 314 9.27 0.97 -9.17
CA VAL A 314 9.63 2.31 -8.69
C VAL A 314 8.69 3.38 -9.30
N PRO A 315 8.18 4.34 -8.50
CA PRO A 315 7.39 5.43 -9.03
C PRO A 315 8.12 6.19 -10.14
N ASP A 316 7.37 6.78 -11.06
CA ASP A 316 7.89 7.48 -12.23
C ASP A 316 8.69 6.60 -13.21
N ALA A 317 8.56 5.28 -13.13
CA ALA A 317 9.28 4.36 -14.01
C ALA A 317 9.06 4.63 -15.50
N ILE A 318 7.91 5.20 -15.87
CA ILE A 318 7.61 5.55 -17.28
C ILE A 318 8.64 6.54 -17.88
N HIS A 319 9.28 7.37 -17.06
CA HIS A 319 10.33 8.31 -17.47
C HIS A 319 11.75 7.77 -17.30
N SER A 320 11.90 6.46 -17.06
CA SER A 320 13.18 5.79 -16.83
C SER A 320 13.45 4.65 -17.82
N ASP A 321 14.57 3.98 -17.63
CA ASP A 321 14.91 2.72 -18.34
C ASP A 321 14.02 1.53 -17.92
N GLN A 322 13.17 1.71 -16.91
CA GLN A 322 12.20 0.70 -16.44
C GLN A 322 10.79 0.93 -17.01
N ALA A 323 10.59 1.83 -17.97
CA ALA A 323 9.29 2.17 -18.54
C ALA A 323 8.47 0.95 -18.97
N GLU A 324 9.09 -0.02 -19.64
CA GLU A 324 8.41 -1.23 -20.11
C GLU A 324 7.81 -2.08 -18.97
N LYS A 325 8.29 -1.95 -17.72
CA LYS A 325 7.76 -2.69 -16.57
C LYS A 325 6.39 -2.18 -16.09
N VAL A 326 6.02 -0.97 -16.48
CA VAL A 326 4.74 -0.35 -16.08
C VAL A 326 3.77 -0.20 -17.25
N ILE A 327 4.15 -0.59 -18.47
CA ILE A 327 3.29 -0.56 -19.65
C ILE A 327 2.57 -1.92 -19.77
N LEU A 328 1.24 -1.89 -19.68
CA LEU A 328 0.40 -3.03 -20.00
C LEU A 328 -0.06 -2.90 -21.46
N ARG A 329 0.35 -3.84 -22.29
CA ARG A 329 -0.01 -3.88 -23.71
C ARG A 329 -1.42 -4.42 -23.91
N ALA A 330 -2.12 -3.92 -24.94
CA ALA A 330 -3.45 -4.40 -25.31
C ALA A 330 -3.50 -5.94 -25.43
N GLY A 331 -4.48 -6.54 -24.76
CA GLY A 331 -4.66 -8.00 -24.75
C GLY A 331 -3.71 -8.77 -23.84
N GLN A 332 -2.77 -8.11 -23.16
CA GLN A 332 -1.99 -8.73 -22.09
C GLN A 332 -2.74 -8.64 -20.75
N VAL A 333 -2.33 -9.47 -19.80
CA VAL A 333 -2.84 -9.48 -18.44
C VAL A 333 -1.69 -9.13 -17.49
N PHE A 334 -1.89 -8.09 -16.69
CA PHE A 334 -1.02 -7.80 -15.55
C PHE A 334 -1.46 -8.63 -14.36
N THR A 335 -0.51 -9.21 -13.64
CA THR A 335 -0.73 -9.86 -12.35
C THR A 335 0.38 -9.47 -11.39
N SER A 336 0.04 -9.32 -10.11
CA SER A 336 1.02 -9.21 -9.04
C SER A 336 0.46 -9.82 -7.76
N LYS A 337 1.36 -10.30 -6.89
CA LYS A 337 1.03 -10.85 -5.59
C LYS A 337 1.95 -10.31 -4.52
N THR A 338 1.36 -9.92 -3.40
CA THR A 338 2.06 -9.49 -2.18
C THR A 338 1.47 -10.23 -1.00
N SER A 339 2.29 -10.61 -0.02
CA SER A 339 1.78 -11.18 1.21
C SER A 339 2.47 -10.63 2.45
N TYR A 340 1.69 -10.61 3.53
CA TYR A 340 2.07 -10.16 4.87
C TYR A 340 1.72 -11.25 5.88
N HIS A 341 2.69 -11.66 6.71
CA HIS A 341 2.46 -12.67 7.72
C HIS A 341 2.90 -12.15 9.09
N ALA A 342 1.92 -11.84 9.93
CA ALA A 342 2.14 -11.41 11.31
C ALA A 342 2.05 -12.60 12.27
N ILE A 343 3.14 -12.89 12.95
CA ILE A 343 3.21 -13.92 13.99
C ILE A 343 3.57 -13.30 15.33
N ALA A 344 3.26 -14.00 16.43
CA ALA A 344 3.68 -13.62 17.78
C ALA A 344 5.00 -14.32 18.15
N LYS A 345 6.05 -13.55 18.43
CA LYS A 345 7.30 -14.06 19.03
C LYS A 345 7.14 -14.05 20.55
N LYS A 346 7.10 -15.23 21.17
CA LYS A 346 7.00 -15.44 22.63
C LYS A 346 8.34 -15.26 23.31
#